data_86ee3b549d3b95afd15cd585edece5b9
#
_entry.id   86ee3b549d3b95afd15cd585edece5b9
#
_cell.length_a   1.000
_cell.length_b   1.000
_cell.length_c   1.000
_cell.angle_alpha   90.00
_cell.angle_beta   90.00
_cell.angle_gamma   90.00
#
_symmetry.space_group_name_H-M   'P 1'
#
loop_
_entity.id
_entity.type
_entity.pdbx_description
1 polymer ?
#
loop_
_entity_poly.entity_id
_entity_poly.type
_entity_poly.pdbx_seq_one_letter_code
_entity_poly.pdbx_strand_id
1 'polypeptide(L)'
;SDLCSSDLPMLLISDGQDWTKNTPEVEYPFIRNVYRLYGATGRVENAHFPDEGHDYGLSKRKAMYAFLEKHLGLNRGAILDDGGQVDEGFVVIEKTEDLYAFDKDCPIPVNAIRPEEFKGVRP
;
A
#
# COMPACT_ATOMS: atom_id res chain seq x y z
N SER A 1 17.63 1.50 -20.72
CA SER A 1 16.31 1.68 -20.11
C SER A 1 16.49 1.61 -18.60
N ASP A 2 16.53 2.77 -18.00
CA ASP A 2 16.85 2.93 -16.59
C ASP A 2 15.60 2.75 -15.75
N LEU A 3 15.29 1.50 -15.45
CA LEU A 3 14.38 1.15 -14.36
C LEU A 3 15.12 1.35 -13.02
N CYS A 4 15.58 2.57 -12.77
CA CYS A 4 15.99 2.95 -11.45
C CYS A 4 14.73 3.25 -10.65
N SER A 5 14.37 2.37 -9.74
CA SER A 5 13.17 2.49 -8.90
C SER A 5 13.12 3.76 -8.03
N SER A 6 14.21 4.53 -7.98
CA SER A 6 14.35 5.73 -7.18
C SER A 6 13.62 6.97 -7.74
N ASP A 7 13.12 6.95 -8.97
CA ASP A 7 12.36 8.06 -9.52
C ASP A 7 10.84 7.79 -9.61
N LEU A 8 10.39 6.60 -9.22
CA LEU A 8 8.97 6.29 -9.11
C LEU A 8 8.32 7.07 -7.96
N PRO A 9 7.12 7.62 -8.15
CA PRO A 9 6.36 8.19 -7.06
C PRO A 9 6.12 7.18 -5.94
N MET A 10 6.26 7.61 -4.69
CA MET A 10 6.08 6.79 -3.50
C MET A 10 5.19 7.48 -2.49
N LEU A 11 4.18 6.78 -2.00
CA LEU A 11 3.37 7.18 -0.86
C LEU A 11 3.64 6.25 0.32
N LEU A 12 4.10 6.81 1.45
CA LEU A 12 4.14 6.12 2.71
C LEU A 12 2.83 6.41 3.45
N ILE A 13 2.13 5.36 3.86
CA ILE A 13 0.96 5.47 4.73
C ILE A 13 1.38 4.94 6.10
N SER A 14 1.13 5.73 7.16
CA SER A 14 1.59 5.40 8.50
C SER A 14 0.55 5.75 9.56
N ASP A 15 0.54 5.00 10.65
CA ASP A 15 -0.43 5.08 11.72
C ASP A 15 0.24 5.41 13.05
N GLY A 16 -0.44 6.22 13.88
CA GLY A 16 0.10 6.58 15.19
C GLY A 16 -0.01 5.47 16.23
N GLN A 17 -0.88 4.50 16.01
CA GLN A 17 -1.15 3.41 16.96
C GLN A 17 -0.61 2.05 16.53
N ASP A 18 0.40 2.05 15.64
CA ASP A 18 1.11 0.84 15.24
C ASP A 18 2.63 1.06 15.16
N TRP A 19 3.37 0.10 14.59
CA TRP A 19 4.83 0.17 14.45
C TRP A 19 5.30 1.25 13.46
N THR A 20 4.42 1.82 12.64
CA THR A 20 4.74 2.88 11.67
C THR A 20 4.64 4.29 12.26
N LYS A 21 4.35 4.42 13.54
CA LYS A 21 4.14 5.70 14.23
C LYS A 21 5.31 6.69 14.11
N ASN A 22 6.52 6.18 13.93
CA ASN A 22 7.73 7.01 13.81
C ASN A 22 8.02 7.42 12.35
N THR A 23 7.26 6.92 11.38
CA THR A 23 7.50 7.17 9.95
C THR A 23 7.64 8.66 9.60
N PRO A 24 6.81 9.58 10.12
CA PRO A 24 6.94 11.01 9.78
C PRO A 24 8.27 11.62 10.21
N GLU A 25 8.87 11.13 11.27
CA GLU A 25 10.05 11.73 11.92
C GLU A 25 11.35 10.98 11.58
N VAL A 26 11.27 9.72 11.21
CA VAL A 26 12.44 8.85 11.01
C VAL A 26 12.54 8.38 9.56
N GLU A 27 11.63 7.51 9.11
CA GLU A 27 11.74 6.86 7.81
C GLU A 27 11.48 7.84 6.66
N TYR A 28 10.43 8.66 6.77
CA TYR A 28 10.07 9.59 5.70
C TYR A 28 11.15 10.64 5.41
N PRO A 29 11.73 11.32 6.40
CA PRO A 29 12.82 12.27 6.14
C PRO A 29 14.03 11.62 5.49
N PHE A 30 14.38 10.39 5.90
CA PHE A 30 15.47 9.64 5.29
C PHE A 30 15.17 9.34 3.80
N ILE A 31 14.01 8.75 3.50
CA ILE A 31 13.61 8.42 2.13
C ILE A 31 13.51 9.69 1.29
N ARG A 32 12.90 10.76 1.82
CA ARG A 32 12.76 12.05 1.15
C ARG A 32 14.12 12.65 0.81
N ASN A 33 15.13 12.47 1.67
CA ASN A 33 16.48 12.92 1.38
C ASN A 33 17.10 12.16 0.19
N VAL A 34 16.83 10.86 0.05
CA VAL A 34 17.25 10.09 -1.13
C VAL A 34 16.60 10.67 -2.39
N TYR A 35 15.28 10.90 -2.39
CA TYR A 35 14.58 11.54 -3.51
C TYR A 35 15.16 12.93 -3.84
N ARG A 36 15.57 13.70 -2.82
CA ARG A 36 16.21 15.00 -3.00
C ARG A 36 17.52 14.90 -3.78
N LEU A 37 18.34 13.87 -3.54
CA LEU A 37 19.60 13.66 -4.27
C LEU A 37 19.37 13.46 -5.77
N TYR A 38 18.19 12.93 -6.16
CA TYR A 38 17.79 12.75 -7.55
C TYR A 38 16.92 13.91 -8.10
N GLY A 39 16.75 15.01 -7.36
CA GLY A 39 15.90 16.12 -7.77
C GLY A 39 14.40 15.80 -7.80
N ALA A 40 13.97 14.73 -7.15
CA ALA A 40 12.62 14.16 -7.23
C ALA A 40 11.80 14.30 -5.93
N THR A 41 12.11 15.29 -5.09
CA THR A 41 11.50 15.49 -3.75
C THR A 41 9.96 15.53 -3.79
N GLY A 42 9.36 16.03 -4.87
CA GLY A 42 7.90 16.09 -5.04
C GLY A 42 7.25 14.76 -5.39
N ARG A 43 8.03 13.69 -5.53
CA ARG A 43 7.53 12.35 -5.87
C ARG A 43 7.40 11.43 -4.67
N VAL A 44 7.78 11.87 -3.47
CA VAL A 44 7.60 11.11 -2.23
C VAL A 44 6.74 11.88 -1.25
N GLU A 45 5.74 11.20 -0.71
CA GLU A 45 4.77 11.76 0.23
C GLU A 45 4.59 10.84 1.43
N ASN A 46 4.17 11.41 2.57
CA ASN A 46 3.73 10.64 3.72
C ASN A 46 2.33 11.11 4.14
N ALA A 47 1.39 10.18 4.20
CA ALA A 47 0.07 10.36 4.80
C ALA A 47 0.10 9.68 6.18
N HIS A 48 0.10 10.48 7.24
CA HIS A 48 0.15 9.97 8.61
C HIS A 48 -1.19 10.17 9.32
N PHE A 49 -1.67 9.11 9.98
CA PHE A 49 -2.92 9.06 10.72
C PHE A 49 -2.64 8.78 12.20
N PRO A 50 -2.39 9.84 13.02
CA PRO A 50 -1.88 9.69 14.37
C PRO A 50 -2.83 8.97 15.33
N ASP A 51 -4.14 9.05 15.08
CA ASP A 51 -5.18 8.48 15.93
C ASP A 51 -5.70 7.13 15.42
N GLU A 52 -5.15 6.62 14.31
CA GLU A 52 -5.58 5.37 13.69
C GLU A 52 -4.60 4.24 13.97
N GLY A 53 -5.11 3.01 13.93
CA GLY A 53 -4.35 1.79 14.09
C GLY A 53 -4.10 1.07 12.76
N HIS A 54 -3.50 -0.11 12.88
CA HIS A 54 -3.10 -0.92 11.74
C HIS A 54 -4.30 -1.49 10.97
N ASP A 55 -4.70 -0.77 9.94
CA ASP A 55 -5.68 -1.21 8.95
C ASP A 55 -5.44 -0.51 7.60
N TYR A 56 -6.28 -0.79 6.62
CA TYR A 56 -6.32 -0.04 5.36
C TYR A 56 -7.73 0.55 5.16
N GLY A 57 -8.15 1.32 6.18
CA GLY A 57 -9.45 1.98 6.26
C GLY A 57 -9.66 3.04 5.18
N LEU A 58 -10.86 3.64 5.17
CA LEU A 58 -11.28 4.61 4.16
C LEU A 58 -10.37 5.85 4.12
N SER A 59 -9.91 6.35 5.27
CA SER A 59 -8.98 7.49 5.38
C SER A 59 -7.71 7.26 4.56
N LYS A 60 -7.10 6.08 4.72
CA LYS A 60 -5.88 5.66 4.04
C LYS A 60 -6.10 5.45 2.55
N ARG A 61 -7.23 4.84 2.16
CA ARG A 61 -7.61 4.67 0.75
C ARG A 61 -7.86 6.02 0.08
N LYS A 62 -8.47 6.99 0.77
CA LYS A 62 -8.64 8.36 0.25
C LYS A 62 -7.28 9.03 -0.04
N ALA A 63 -6.30 8.87 0.84
CA ALA A 63 -4.94 9.37 0.61
C ALA A 63 -4.30 8.69 -0.62
N MET A 64 -4.45 7.37 -0.74
CA MET A 64 -3.96 6.61 -1.89
C MET A 64 -4.62 7.06 -3.21
N TYR A 65 -5.93 7.26 -3.24
CA TYR A 65 -6.63 7.72 -4.45
C TYR A 65 -6.14 9.10 -4.91
N ALA A 66 -5.95 10.04 -3.97
CA ALA A 66 -5.41 11.36 -4.27
C ALA A 66 -3.97 11.29 -4.82
N PHE A 67 -3.16 10.41 -4.26
CA PHE A 67 -1.80 10.17 -4.73
C PHE A 67 -1.77 9.58 -6.16
N LEU A 68 -2.60 8.58 -6.43
CA LEU A 68 -2.70 7.97 -7.76
C LEU A 68 -3.24 8.95 -8.82
N GLU A 69 -4.23 9.77 -8.47
CA GLU A 69 -4.68 10.86 -9.34
C GLU A 69 -3.52 11.78 -9.71
N LYS A 70 -2.77 12.25 -8.72
CA LYS A 70 -1.67 13.20 -8.90
C LYS A 70 -0.53 12.64 -9.75
N HIS A 71 -0.14 11.39 -9.55
CA HIS A 71 1.07 10.83 -10.14
C HIS A 71 0.83 9.95 -11.36
N LEU A 72 -0.35 9.36 -11.50
CA LEU A 72 -0.71 8.50 -12.62
C LEU A 72 -1.77 9.10 -13.53
N GLY A 73 -2.31 10.27 -13.20
CA GLY A 73 -3.35 10.93 -13.99
C GLY A 73 -4.69 10.16 -13.99
N LEU A 74 -4.95 9.36 -12.96
CA LEU A 74 -6.21 8.64 -12.84
C LEU A 74 -7.36 9.61 -12.55
N ASN A 75 -8.54 9.29 -13.08
CA ASN A 75 -9.73 10.11 -12.89
C ASN A 75 -10.42 9.74 -11.56
N ARG A 76 -10.04 10.40 -10.47
CA ARG A 76 -10.69 10.24 -9.18
C ARG A 76 -12.17 10.66 -9.20
N GLY A 77 -12.55 11.59 -10.08
CA GLY A 77 -13.94 12.02 -10.23
C GLY A 77 -14.91 10.87 -10.52
N ALA A 78 -14.42 9.75 -11.09
CA ALA A 78 -15.24 8.57 -11.35
C ALA A 78 -15.70 7.81 -10.08
N ILE A 79 -15.10 8.12 -8.92
CA ILE A 79 -15.41 7.50 -7.64
C ILE A 79 -15.88 8.52 -6.59
N LEU A 80 -16.29 9.71 -7.01
CA LEU A 80 -16.86 10.71 -6.11
C LEU A 80 -18.39 10.67 -6.20
N ASP A 81 -19.03 10.83 -5.04
CA ASP A 81 -20.47 11.10 -4.95
C ASP A 81 -20.81 12.55 -5.36
N ASP A 82 -22.10 12.87 -5.38
CA ASP A 82 -22.60 14.22 -5.71
C ASP A 82 -22.09 15.30 -4.73
N GLY A 83 -21.67 14.92 -3.54
CA GLY A 83 -21.06 15.79 -2.53
C GLY A 83 -19.54 15.95 -2.67
N GLY A 84 -18.93 15.28 -3.66
CA GLY A 84 -17.48 15.30 -3.88
C GLY A 84 -16.69 14.43 -2.89
N GLN A 85 -17.37 13.50 -2.17
CA GLN A 85 -16.71 12.54 -1.29
C GLN A 85 -16.47 11.24 -2.03
N VAL A 86 -15.40 10.53 -1.65
CA VAL A 86 -15.13 9.19 -2.20
C VAL A 86 -16.28 8.25 -1.83
N ASP A 87 -16.91 7.69 -2.85
CA ASP A 87 -17.94 6.65 -2.74
C ASP A 87 -17.35 5.31 -3.19
N GLU A 88 -17.30 4.36 -2.26
CA GLU A 88 -16.89 2.98 -2.49
C GLU A 88 -18.08 2.01 -2.52
N GLY A 89 -19.30 2.50 -2.66
CA GLY A 89 -20.52 1.67 -2.66
C GLY A 89 -20.57 0.61 -3.77
N PHE A 90 -19.76 0.77 -4.81
CA PHE A 90 -19.59 -0.22 -5.88
C PHE A 90 -18.61 -1.36 -5.52
N VAL A 91 -17.87 -1.25 -4.43
CA VAL A 91 -16.90 -2.28 -4.02
C VAL A 91 -17.63 -3.48 -3.46
N VAL A 92 -17.40 -4.64 -4.04
CA VAL A 92 -17.88 -5.92 -3.55
C VAL A 92 -16.78 -6.58 -2.72
N ILE A 93 -17.12 -6.88 -1.46
CA ILE A 93 -16.21 -7.64 -0.59
C ILE A 93 -16.49 -9.12 -0.80
N GLU A 94 -15.53 -9.81 -1.40
CA GLU A 94 -15.64 -11.24 -1.64
C GLU A 94 -15.58 -12.02 -0.32
N LYS A 95 -16.18 -13.22 -0.31
CA LYS A 95 -16.07 -14.12 0.83
C LYS A 95 -14.64 -14.65 0.95
N THR A 96 -14.21 -14.88 2.18
CA THR A 96 -12.85 -15.41 2.45
C THR A 96 -12.59 -16.71 1.71
N GLU A 97 -13.59 -17.58 1.60
CA GLU A 97 -13.49 -18.87 0.91
C GLU A 97 -13.21 -18.71 -0.59
N ASP A 98 -13.79 -17.66 -1.21
CA ASP A 98 -13.60 -17.37 -2.64
C ASP A 98 -12.21 -16.80 -2.97
N LEU A 99 -11.47 -16.35 -1.93
CA LEU A 99 -10.11 -15.81 -2.03
C LEU A 99 -9.02 -16.87 -1.84
N TYR A 100 -9.37 -18.10 -1.48
CA TYR A 100 -8.38 -19.16 -1.32
C TYR A 100 -7.85 -19.63 -2.67
N ALA A 101 -6.52 -19.62 -2.82
CA ALA A 101 -5.86 -20.17 -3.99
C ALA A 101 -5.94 -21.71 -4.06
N PHE A 102 -6.15 -22.35 -2.93
CA PHE A 102 -6.26 -23.79 -2.78
C PHE A 102 -7.51 -24.15 -2.00
N ASP A 103 -8.24 -25.15 -2.50
CA ASP A 103 -9.46 -25.68 -1.89
C ASP A 103 -9.56 -27.20 -2.13
N LYS A 104 -10.76 -27.80 -1.92
CA LYS A 104 -11.01 -29.22 -2.17
C LYS A 104 -10.90 -29.64 -3.64
N ASP A 105 -11.20 -28.71 -4.57
CA ASP A 105 -11.19 -28.94 -6.01
C ASP A 105 -9.81 -28.57 -6.63
N CYS A 106 -9.06 -27.70 -5.95
CA CYS A 106 -7.69 -27.30 -6.30
C CYS A 106 -6.78 -27.46 -5.06
N PRO A 107 -6.39 -28.67 -4.65
CA PRO A 107 -5.62 -28.90 -3.45
C PRO A 107 -4.17 -28.41 -3.58
N ILE A 108 -3.56 -28.08 -2.45
CA ILE A 108 -2.12 -27.77 -2.39
C ILE A 108 -1.34 -28.92 -3.03
N PRO A 109 -0.41 -28.66 -3.97
CA PRO A 109 0.40 -29.69 -4.59
C PRO A 109 1.10 -30.59 -3.58
N VAL A 110 1.12 -31.89 -3.80
CA VAL A 110 1.70 -32.87 -2.87
C VAL A 110 3.20 -32.69 -2.61
N ASN A 111 3.88 -32.00 -3.52
CA ASN A 111 5.30 -31.65 -3.38
C ASN A 111 5.54 -30.25 -2.84
N ALA A 112 4.51 -29.54 -2.42
CA ALA A 112 4.67 -28.23 -1.78
C ALA A 112 5.32 -28.41 -0.40
N ILE A 113 6.41 -27.70 -0.18
CA ILE A 113 7.10 -27.67 1.13
C ILE A 113 6.25 -26.84 2.09
N ARG A 114 5.86 -27.44 3.21
CA ARG A 114 5.11 -26.74 4.25
C ARG A 114 6.04 -25.87 5.09
N PRO A 115 5.53 -24.78 5.71
CA PRO A 115 6.35 -23.88 6.52
C PRO A 115 7.18 -24.60 7.59
N GLU A 116 6.62 -25.63 8.24
CA GLU A 116 7.27 -26.44 9.26
C GLU A 116 8.37 -27.36 8.71
N GLU A 117 8.34 -27.67 7.41
CA GLU A 117 9.33 -28.49 6.72
C GLU A 117 10.49 -27.66 6.16
N PHE A 118 10.33 -26.32 6.13
CA PHE A 118 11.33 -25.42 5.59
C PHE A 118 12.52 -25.29 6.56
N LYS A 119 13.60 -25.99 6.25
CA LYS A 119 14.81 -26.01 7.09
C LYS A 119 15.75 -24.80 6.87
N GLY A 120 15.33 -23.80 6.12
CA GLY A 120 16.17 -22.66 5.80
C GLY A 120 17.40 -23.02 4.97
N VAL A 121 17.86 -22.11 4.14
CA VAL A 121 19.20 -22.21 3.54
C VAL A 121 20.16 -21.71 4.63
N ARG A 122 20.95 -22.59 5.22
CA ARG A 122 22.08 -22.12 6.05
C ARG A 122 23.08 -21.41 5.14
N PRO A 123 23.52 -20.21 5.51
CA PRO A 123 24.57 -19.54 4.78
C PRO A 123 25.87 -20.34 4.78
#